data_0a56ccb0223c7af5100c675d6643bb79
#
_entry.id   0a56ccb0223c7af5100c675d6643bb79
#
_cell.length_a   1.000
_cell.length_b   1.000
_cell.length_c   1.000
_cell.angle_alpha   90.00
_cell.angle_beta   90.00
_cell.angle_gamma   90.00
#
_symmetry.space_group_name_H-M   'P 1'
#
loop_
_entity.id
_entity.type
_entity.pdbx_description
1 polymer ?
#
loop_
_entity_poly.entity_id
_entity_poly.type
_entity_poly.pdbx_seq_one_letter_code
_entity_poly.pdbx_strand_id
1 'polypeptide(L)'
;MQTSQFHWHYFEIQPAKGGRFGEFVDRFQDRPTVPFVVFNASGKKVVIPPGLYTWYQFSNEYISDPSTVISGSARYRTGGFYDGDYKSIEFTGAFRAGNRILGSTGWTHQIIDLRYGNFHNDLIPMKLSYSFTTLASIQALVQYNNQTAQVSSNIRLALLNRSGTGLFVVYNDRRDTYSADPQQVLGRSFIIKYTRLVDF
;
A
#
# COMPACT_ATOMS: atom_id res chain seq x y z
N MET A 1 17.64 -9.62 14.59
CA MET A 1 16.18 -9.55 14.71
C MET A 1 15.63 -10.94 14.41
N GLN A 2 14.82 -11.50 15.27
CA GLN A 2 14.22 -12.81 15.09
C GLN A 2 12.71 -12.64 15.21
N THR A 3 12.00 -12.86 14.11
CA THR A 3 10.55 -12.67 14.02
C THR A 3 9.90 -13.99 13.62
N SER A 4 8.80 -14.34 14.26
CA SER A 4 7.96 -15.46 13.86
C SER A 4 6.49 -15.03 13.84
N GLN A 5 5.75 -15.59 12.89
CA GLN A 5 4.32 -15.36 12.73
C GLN A 5 3.62 -16.71 12.54
N PHE A 6 2.50 -16.89 13.25
CA PHE A 6 1.56 -17.97 13.01
C PHE A 6 0.24 -17.34 12.60
N HIS A 7 -0.35 -17.87 11.55
CA HIS A 7 -1.58 -17.40 10.95
C HIS A 7 -2.61 -18.52 10.94
N TRP A 8 -3.79 -18.26 11.51
CA TRP A 8 -4.90 -19.22 11.54
C TRP A 8 -6.10 -18.64 10.82
N HIS A 9 -6.58 -19.36 9.81
CA HIS A 9 -7.90 -19.20 9.24
C HIS A 9 -8.87 -20.03 10.06
N TYR A 10 -9.74 -19.42 10.81
CA TYR A 10 -10.70 -20.21 11.55
C TYR A 10 -12.12 -20.14 10.95
N PHE A 11 -12.38 -19.19 10.08
CA PHE A 11 -13.63 -19.07 9.37
C PHE A 11 -13.43 -18.44 7.99
N GLU A 12 -14.04 -19.03 6.96
CA GLU A 12 -14.06 -18.48 5.61
C GLU A 12 -15.34 -18.90 4.89
N ILE A 13 -15.99 -17.95 4.22
CA ILE A 13 -17.11 -18.18 3.31
C ILE A 13 -16.74 -17.66 1.92
N GLN A 14 -16.94 -18.52 0.93
CA GLN A 14 -16.81 -18.15 -0.48
C GLN A 14 -18.15 -18.37 -1.18
N PRO A 15 -18.93 -17.30 -1.44
CA PRO A 15 -20.17 -17.40 -2.18
C PRO A 15 -19.95 -17.90 -3.61
N ALA A 16 -20.91 -18.67 -4.16
CA ALA A 16 -20.82 -19.20 -5.53
C ALA A 16 -20.74 -18.10 -6.62
N LYS A 17 -21.19 -16.88 -6.32
CA LYS A 17 -21.11 -15.72 -7.21
C LYS A 17 -19.78 -14.97 -7.15
N GLY A 18 -18.78 -15.54 -6.45
CA GLY A 18 -17.49 -14.90 -6.22
C GLY A 18 -17.47 -14.05 -4.94
N GLY A 19 -16.27 -13.57 -4.62
CA GLY A 19 -16.01 -12.88 -3.37
C GLY A 19 -15.61 -13.82 -2.24
N ARG A 20 -15.21 -13.25 -1.11
CA ARG A 20 -14.75 -13.98 0.08
C ARG A 20 -14.99 -13.13 1.32
N PHE A 21 -15.45 -13.77 2.38
CA PHE A 21 -15.37 -13.23 3.73
C PHE A 21 -14.54 -14.20 4.58
N GLY A 22 -13.61 -13.68 5.36
CA GLY A 22 -12.73 -14.49 6.20
C GLY A 22 -12.41 -13.81 7.52
N GLU A 23 -12.17 -14.64 8.52
CA GLU A 23 -11.73 -14.24 9.85
C GLU A 23 -10.43 -14.96 10.20
N PHE A 24 -9.48 -14.21 10.74
CA PHE A 24 -8.14 -14.68 10.97
C PHE A 24 -7.64 -14.25 12.33
N VAL A 25 -6.79 -15.08 12.90
CA VAL A 25 -6.02 -14.77 14.11
C VAL A 25 -4.55 -14.93 13.78
N ASP A 26 -3.79 -13.88 14.03
CA ASP A 26 -2.34 -13.89 13.89
C ASP A 26 -1.69 -13.84 15.28
N ARG A 27 -0.70 -14.70 15.50
CA ARG A 27 0.22 -14.60 16.62
C ARG A 27 1.57 -14.16 16.09
N PHE A 28 2.08 -13.08 16.64
CA PHE A 28 3.40 -12.54 16.35
C PHE A 28 4.33 -12.74 17.53
N GLN A 29 5.60 -12.97 17.22
CA GLN A 29 6.68 -12.91 18.19
C GLN A 29 7.86 -12.22 17.53
N ASP A 30 8.40 -11.21 18.20
CA ASP A 30 9.58 -10.47 17.74
C ASP A 30 10.55 -10.22 18.87
N ARG A 31 11.86 -10.25 18.54
CA ARG A 31 12.94 -10.02 19.49
C ARG A 31 13.95 -9.01 18.92
N PRO A 32 13.65 -7.72 18.98
CA PRO A 32 14.63 -6.69 18.67
C PRO A 32 15.80 -6.76 19.68
N THR A 33 17.01 -6.75 19.14
CA THR A 33 18.26 -6.78 19.93
C THR A 33 18.82 -5.37 20.18
N VAL A 34 18.35 -4.40 19.40
CA VAL A 34 18.69 -2.98 19.54
C VAL A 34 17.40 -2.15 19.46
N PRO A 35 17.37 -0.95 20.07
CA PRO A 35 16.22 -0.06 19.94
C PRO A 35 16.02 0.29 18.47
N PHE A 36 14.77 0.29 18.00
CA PHE A 36 14.46 0.73 16.65
C PHE A 36 13.27 1.70 16.60
N VAL A 37 13.30 2.58 15.63
CA VAL A 37 12.29 3.62 15.43
C VAL A 37 11.12 3.03 14.63
N VAL A 38 9.93 3.03 15.23
CA VAL A 38 8.70 2.57 14.54
C VAL A 38 7.91 3.73 13.94
N PHE A 39 8.10 4.94 14.46
CA PHE A 39 7.50 6.15 13.92
C PHE A 39 8.43 7.34 14.10
N ASN A 40 8.58 8.16 13.05
CA ASN A 40 9.38 9.38 13.08
C ASN A 40 8.80 10.40 12.08
N ALA A 41 7.81 11.14 12.51
CA ALA A 41 7.18 12.19 11.71
C ALA A 41 6.57 13.26 12.62
N SER A 42 6.35 14.45 12.08
CA SER A 42 5.65 15.54 12.76
C SER A 42 6.28 15.92 14.10
N GLY A 43 7.61 15.83 14.20
CA GLY A 43 8.32 16.13 15.46
C GLY A 43 8.18 15.05 16.54
N LYS A 44 7.50 13.94 16.24
CA LYS A 44 7.29 12.81 17.15
C LYS A 44 8.12 11.61 16.73
N LYS A 45 8.82 11.01 17.68
CA LYS A 45 9.61 9.81 17.48
C LYS A 45 9.19 8.75 18.50
N VAL A 46 8.79 7.58 18.02
CA VAL A 46 8.42 6.43 18.84
C VAL A 46 9.43 5.32 18.62
N VAL A 47 10.00 4.81 19.71
CA VAL A 47 11.10 3.84 19.70
C VAL A 47 10.69 2.61 20.49
N ILE A 48 10.85 1.44 19.93
CA ILE A 48 10.68 0.16 20.60
C ILE A 48 12.01 -0.25 21.21
N PRO A 49 12.10 -0.49 22.52
CA PRO A 49 13.31 -0.99 23.15
C PRO A 49 13.59 -2.45 22.80
N PRO A 50 14.83 -2.94 23.04
CA PRO A 50 15.14 -4.36 22.93
C PRO A 50 14.30 -5.17 23.92
N GLY A 51 13.86 -6.35 23.49
CA GLY A 51 13.03 -7.22 24.33
C GLY A 51 12.44 -8.38 23.54
N LEU A 52 11.74 -9.26 24.22
CA LEU A 52 10.92 -10.29 23.62
C LEU A 52 9.46 -9.86 23.71
N TYR A 53 8.83 -9.71 22.58
CA TYR A 53 7.45 -9.29 22.45
C TYR A 53 6.64 -10.42 21.82
N THR A 54 5.44 -10.66 22.34
CA THR A 54 4.48 -11.60 21.77
C THR A 54 3.10 -10.97 21.83
N TRP A 55 2.40 -10.95 20.71
CA TRP A 55 1.06 -10.38 20.65
C TRP A 55 0.19 -11.14 19.66
N TYR A 56 -1.10 -10.89 19.74
CA TYR A 56 -2.12 -11.45 18.87
C TYR A 56 -2.87 -10.34 18.17
N GLN A 57 -3.27 -10.59 16.93
CA GLN A 57 -4.16 -9.73 16.17
C GLN A 57 -5.30 -10.56 15.60
N PHE A 58 -6.48 -10.00 15.63
CA PHE A 58 -7.68 -10.53 15.01
C PHE A 58 -8.02 -9.66 13.79
N SER A 59 -8.41 -10.29 12.69
CA SER A 59 -8.83 -9.59 11.49
C SER A 59 -10.04 -10.21 10.82
N ASN A 60 -10.91 -9.33 10.30
CA ASN A 60 -12.00 -9.67 9.42
C ASN A 60 -11.69 -9.07 8.04
N GLU A 61 -11.89 -9.84 7.00
CA GLU A 61 -11.68 -9.41 5.63
C GLU A 61 -12.88 -9.75 4.77
N TYR A 62 -13.33 -8.78 4.00
CA TYR A 62 -14.28 -8.97 2.91
C TYR A 62 -13.63 -8.58 1.59
N ILE A 63 -13.75 -9.44 0.58
CA ILE A 63 -13.31 -9.18 -0.79
C ILE A 63 -14.51 -9.45 -1.70
N SER A 64 -14.89 -8.47 -2.50
CA SER A 64 -15.91 -8.67 -3.53
C SER A 64 -15.35 -9.46 -4.73
N ASP A 65 -16.22 -9.93 -5.60
CA ASP A 65 -15.79 -10.58 -6.84
C ASP A 65 -14.95 -9.62 -7.70
N PRO A 66 -13.65 -9.91 -7.95
CA PRO A 66 -12.78 -9.05 -8.74
C PRO A 66 -13.10 -9.04 -10.26
N SER A 67 -13.96 -9.93 -10.72
CA SER A 67 -14.39 -9.98 -12.12
C SER A 67 -15.43 -8.92 -12.47
N THR A 68 -16.06 -8.32 -11.47
CA THR A 68 -17.10 -7.31 -11.64
C THR A 68 -16.54 -5.96 -12.13
N VAL A 69 -17.39 -5.13 -12.72
CA VAL A 69 -17.01 -3.78 -13.19
C VAL A 69 -16.51 -2.91 -12.03
N ILE A 70 -17.14 -3.05 -10.87
CA ILE A 70 -16.73 -2.41 -9.62
C ILE A 70 -16.45 -3.51 -8.61
N SER A 71 -15.27 -3.51 -8.03
CA SER A 71 -14.86 -4.46 -7.00
C SER A 71 -14.14 -3.75 -5.87
N GLY A 72 -14.01 -4.40 -4.73
CA GLY A 72 -13.30 -3.82 -3.60
C GLY A 72 -13.12 -4.80 -2.46
N SER A 73 -12.39 -4.37 -1.46
CA SER A 73 -12.20 -5.10 -0.21
C SER A 73 -12.30 -4.16 0.99
N ALA A 74 -12.68 -4.73 2.10
CA ALA A 74 -12.62 -4.09 3.40
C ALA A 74 -11.95 -5.05 4.38
N ARG A 75 -10.99 -4.55 5.16
CA ARG A 75 -10.35 -5.30 6.23
C ARG A 75 -10.34 -4.47 7.50
N TYR A 76 -10.74 -5.09 8.59
CA TYR A 76 -10.56 -4.56 9.93
C TYR A 76 -9.59 -5.47 10.69
N ARG A 77 -8.64 -4.87 11.39
CA ARG A 77 -7.70 -5.60 12.24
C ARG A 77 -7.57 -4.90 13.59
N THR A 78 -7.55 -5.70 14.66
CA THR A 78 -7.37 -5.20 16.03
C THR A 78 -6.57 -6.19 16.85
N GLY A 79 -5.92 -5.71 17.90
CA GLY A 79 -5.15 -6.56 18.83
C GLY A 79 -3.92 -5.86 19.34
N GLY A 80 -2.92 -6.63 19.71
CA GLY A 80 -1.65 -6.11 20.22
C GLY A 80 -0.69 -5.67 19.12
N PHE A 81 0.28 -4.83 19.50
CA PHE A 81 1.45 -4.49 18.71
C PHE A 81 2.59 -4.17 19.66
N TYR A 82 3.58 -5.05 19.78
CA TYR A 82 4.62 -5.03 20.80
C TYR A 82 4.04 -5.01 22.21
N ASP A 83 4.11 -3.88 22.92
CA ASP A 83 3.63 -3.68 24.29
C ASP A 83 2.38 -2.80 24.39
N GLY A 84 1.69 -2.61 23.26
CA GLY A 84 0.51 -1.78 23.18
C GLY A 84 -0.56 -2.33 22.25
N ASP A 85 -1.46 -1.44 21.81
CA ASP A 85 -2.64 -1.75 21.03
C ASP A 85 -2.51 -1.29 19.59
N TYR A 86 -3.15 -2.06 18.71
CA TYR A 86 -3.23 -1.83 17.28
C TYR A 86 -4.68 -1.92 16.80
N LYS A 87 -5.08 -0.95 15.99
CA LYS A 87 -6.32 -0.99 15.21
C LYS A 87 -6.03 -0.52 13.80
N SER A 88 -6.56 -1.22 12.81
CA SER A 88 -6.55 -0.73 11.43
C SER A 88 -7.85 -0.99 10.72
N ILE A 89 -8.16 -0.09 9.80
CA ILE A 89 -9.21 -0.25 8.82
C ILE A 89 -8.60 -0.01 7.45
N GLU A 90 -8.88 -0.91 6.52
CA GLU A 90 -8.35 -0.86 5.17
C GLU A 90 -9.51 -1.01 4.19
N PHE A 91 -9.61 -0.10 3.23
CA PHE A 91 -10.53 -0.19 2.12
C PHE A 91 -9.77 -0.15 0.81
N THR A 92 -10.18 -0.97 -0.13
CA THR A 92 -9.76 -0.83 -1.52
C THR A 92 -10.98 -0.82 -2.42
N GLY A 93 -10.88 -0.08 -3.50
CA GLY A 93 -11.89 -0.05 -4.56
C GLY A 93 -11.20 -0.08 -5.90
N ALA A 94 -11.78 -0.80 -6.85
CA ALA A 94 -11.33 -0.83 -8.23
C ALA A 94 -12.54 -0.72 -9.17
N PHE A 95 -12.33 -0.09 -10.31
CA PHE A 95 -13.32 -0.06 -11.36
C PHE A 95 -12.65 -0.34 -12.73
N ARG A 96 -13.43 -0.95 -13.60
CA ARG A 96 -13.02 -1.27 -14.98
C ARG A 96 -14.06 -0.76 -15.95
N ALA A 97 -13.66 0.09 -16.87
CA ALA A 97 -14.53 0.56 -17.95
C ALA A 97 -14.04 -0.01 -19.29
N GLY A 98 -14.76 -1.01 -19.75
CA GLY A 98 -14.37 -1.83 -20.91
C GLY A 98 -13.00 -2.50 -20.70
N ASN A 99 -12.24 -2.59 -21.78
CA ASN A 99 -10.89 -3.17 -21.80
C ASN A 99 -9.77 -2.11 -21.77
N ARG A 100 -10.13 -0.82 -21.63
CA ARG A 100 -9.18 0.30 -21.77
C ARG A 100 -8.90 1.03 -20.48
N ILE A 101 -9.85 1.14 -19.57
CA ILE A 101 -9.71 1.91 -18.35
C ILE A 101 -9.74 0.99 -17.15
N LEU A 102 -8.73 1.12 -16.30
CA LEU A 102 -8.66 0.48 -14.99
C LEU A 102 -8.29 1.54 -13.96
N GLY A 103 -9.15 1.75 -12.97
CA GLY A 103 -8.89 2.62 -11.84
C GLY A 103 -8.92 1.84 -10.54
N SER A 104 -8.10 2.25 -9.57
CA SER A 104 -8.17 1.74 -8.21
C SER A 104 -7.77 2.82 -7.21
N THR A 105 -8.36 2.73 -6.03
CA THR A 105 -8.00 3.54 -4.88
C THR A 105 -8.01 2.68 -3.63
N GLY A 106 -7.32 3.14 -2.60
CA GLY A 106 -7.35 2.52 -1.28
C GLY A 106 -7.29 3.58 -0.19
N TRP A 107 -7.61 3.17 1.00
CA TRP A 107 -7.38 3.92 2.23
C TRP A 107 -7.05 2.93 3.33
N THR A 108 -5.89 3.12 3.94
CA THR A 108 -5.46 2.39 5.13
C THR A 108 -5.31 3.39 6.26
N HIS A 109 -6.04 3.19 7.33
CA HIS A 109 -5.93 3.96 8.56
C HIS A 109 -5.52 3.03 9.70
N GLN A 110 -4.41 3.36 10.37
CA GLN A 110 -3.87 2.57 11.46
C GLN A 110 -3.72 3.46 12.69
N ILE A 111 -4.20 3.00 13.82
CA ILE A 111 -4.02 3.62 15.13
C ILE A 111 -3.17 2.69 15.97
N ILE A 112 -2.07 3.21 16.44
CA ILE A 112 -1.12 2.48 17.28
C ILE A 112 -0.95 3.24 18.58
N ASP A 113 -1.21 2.55 19.69
CA ASP A 113 -1.06 3.09 21.05
C ASP A 113 -0.07 2.23 21.83
N LEU A 114 1.16 2.71 21.95
CA LEU A 114 2.25 2.03 22.62
C LEU A 114 2.57 2.71 23.95
N ARG A 115 3.16 1.98 24.85
CA ARG A 115 3.67 2.52 26.12
C ARG A 115 4.63 3.69 25.91
N TYR A 116 5.32 3.74 24.79
CA TYR A 116 6.33 4.75 24.43
C TYR A 116 5.80 5.87 23.53
N GLY A 117 4.52 5.86 23.22
CA GLY A 117 3.83 6.90 22.45
C GLY A 117 2.83 6.33 21.47
N ASN A 118 1.83 7.14 21.15
CA ASN A 118 0.79 6.82 20.19
C ASN A 118 1.05 7.51 18.84
N PHE A 119 0.58 6.94 17.77
CA PHE A 119 0.59 7.56 16.44
C PHE A 119 -0.50 6.94 15.56
N HIS A 120 -0.81 7.61 14.47
CA HIS A 120 -1.66 7.07 13.42
C HIS A 120 -0.94 7.14 12.07
N ASN A 121 -1.29 6.23 11.20
CA ASN A 121 -0.75 6.16 9.86
C ASN A 121 -1.89 6.11 8.84
N ASP A 122 -1.88 7.03 7.88
CA ASP A 122 -2.82 7.10 6.77
C ASP A 122 -2.08 6.93 5.46
N LEU A 123 -2.55 5.99 4.65
CA LEU A 123 -2.03 5.73 3.31
C LEU A 123 -3.19 5.74 2.32
N ILE A 124 -3.12 6.60 1.32
CA ILE A 124 -4.14 6.72 0.27
C ILE A 124 -3.48 6.58 -1.10
N PRO A 125 -3.42 5.38 -1.69
CA PRO A 125 -3.00 5.18 -3.07
C PRO A 125 -4.17 5.37 -4.03
N MET A 126 -3.92 6.04 -5.15
CA MET A 126 -4.85 6.17 -6.28
C MET A 126 -4.10 5.83 -7.56
N LYS A 127 -4.63 4.92 -8.35
CA LYS A 127 -4.05 4.47 -9.62
C LYS A 127 -5.09 4.55 -10.73
N LEU A 128 -4.68 5.10 -11.85
CA LEU A 128 -5.46 5.12 -13.08
C LEU A 128 -4.59 4.62 -14.23
N SER A 129 -5.11 3.71 -15.02
CA SER A 129 -4.46 3.18 -16.22
C SER A 129 -5.39 3.32 -17.39
N TYR A 130 -4.86 3.81 -18.51
CA TYR A 130 -5.57 3.90 -19.78
C TYR A 130 -4.76 3.25 -20.89
N SER A 131 -5.38 2.30 -21.60
CA SER A 131 -4.80 1.62 -22.75
C SER A 131 -5.37 2.22 -24.04
N PHE A 132 -4.55 2.96 -24.77
CA PHE A 132 -4.91 3.47 -26.10
C PHE A 132 -5.07 2.32 -27.10
N THR A 133 -4.10 1.39 -27.04
CA THR A 133 -4.04 0.16 -27.81
C THR A 133 -3.45 -0.95 -26.95
N THR A 134 -3.31 -2.16 -27.47
CA THR A 134 -2.59 -3.26 -26.80
C THR A 134 -1.08 -2.98 -26.63
N LEU A 135 -0.55 -1.98 -27.37
CA LEU A 135 0.87 -1.63 -27.40
C LEU A 135 1.16 -0.23 -26.82
N ALA A 136 0.11 0.55 -26.51
CA ALA A 136 0.26 1.90 -26.00
C ALA A 136 -0.62 2.12 -24.77
N SER A 137 -0.02 2.52 -23.64
CA SER A 137 -0.74 2.78 -22.40
C SER A 137 -0.10 3.90 -21.60
N ILE A 138 -0.94 4.60 -20.82
CA ILE A 138 -0.53 5.55 -19.80
C ILE A 138 -1.04 5.07 -18.45
N GLN A 139 -0.23 5.24 -17.42
CA GLN A 139 -0.57 4.91 -16.05
C GLN A 139 -0.17 6.06 -15.14
N ALA A 140 -1.05 6.46 -14.25
CA ALA A 140 -0.79 7.42 -13.19
C ALA A 140 -0.99 6.75 -11.83
N LEU A 141 -0.05 6.97 -10.91
CA LEU A 141 -0.14 6.58 -9.51
C LEU A 141 0.09 7.82 -8.66
N VAL A 142 -0.85 8.13 -7.79
CA VAL A 142 -0.71 9.18 -6.76
C VAL A 142 -0.87 8.52 -5.41
N GLN A 143 0.02 8.83 -4.48
CA GLN A 143 0.00 8.25 -3.14
C GLN A 143 0.26 9.32 -2.10
N TYR A 144 -0.64 9.41 -1.12
CA TYR A 144 -0.45 10.18 0.10
C TYR A 144 -0.05 9.26 1.24
N ASN A 145 0.92 9.69 2.06
CA ASN A 145 1.35 9.00 3.26
C ASN A 145 1.67 10.05 4.34
N ASN A 146 0.92 10.03 5.45
CA ASN A 146 1.14 10.96 6.56
C ASN A 146 2.38 10.62 7.38
N GLN A 147 2.80 9.35 7.43
CA GLN A 147 4.01 8.94 8.18
C GLN A 147 5.28 9.54 7.58
N THR A 148 5.33 9.66 6.28
CA THR A 148 6.45 10.32 5.58
C THR A 148 6.16 11.80 5.29
N ALA A 149 4.94 12.26 5.59
CA ALA A 149 4.44 13.60 5.27
C ALA A 149 4.61 13.94 3.78
N GLN A 150 4.25 13.01 2.91
CA GLN A 150 4.53 13.14 1.48
C GLN A 150 3.32 12.80 0.61
N VAL A 151 3.19 13.56 -0.48
CA VAL A 151 2.46 13.15 -1.67
C VAL A 151 3.47 12.79 -2.75
N SER A 152 3.36 11.60 -3.29
CA SER A 152 4.14 11.15 -4.44
C SER A 152 3.26 10.89 -5.64
N SER A 153 3.73 11.26 -6.82
CA SER A 153 3.08 10.95 -8.09
C SER A 153 4.08 10.32 -9.06
N ASN A 154 3.60 9.31 -9.79
CA ASN A 154 4.34 8.63 -10.84
C ASN A 154 3.43 8.53 -12.06
N ILE A 155 3.85 9.10 -13.17
CA ILE A 155 3.15 9.00 -14.45
C ILE A 155 4.06 8.27 -15.42
N ARG A 156 3.56 7.18 -16.00
CA ARG A 156 4.29 6.33 -16.94
C ARG A 156 3.54 6.19 -18.24
N LEU A 157 4.17 6.57 -19.35
CA LEU A 157 3.76 6.22 -20.70
C LEU A 157 4.59 5.04 -21.18
N ALA A 158 3.93 4.04 -21.74
CA ALA A 158 4.56 2.87 -22.34
C ALA A 158 4.10 2.74 -23.80
N LEU A 159 5.06 2.71 -24.70
CA LEU A 159 4.86 2.48 -26.13
C LEU A 159 5.69 1.25 -26.51
N LEU A 160 5.02 0.17 -26.86
CA LEU A 160 5.61 -1.12 -27.19
C LEU A 160 5.47 -1.40 -28.69
N ASN A 161 6.39 -2.17 -29.24
CA ASN A 161 6.28 -2.76 -30.57
C ASN A 161 6.16 -4.28 -30.44
N ARG A 162 5.62 -4.93 -31.48
CA ARG A 162 5.43 -6.39 -31.55
C ARG A 162 6.74 -7.18 -31.43
N SER A 163 7.88 -6.59 -31.78
CA SER A 163 9.22 -7.18 -31.72
C SER A 163 9.94 -7.00 -30.37
N GLY A 164 9.22 -6.74 -29.27
CA GLY A 164 9.84 -6.56 -27.94
C GLY A 164 10.61 -5.25 -27.75
N THR A 165 10.56 -4.34 -28.74
CA THR A 165 11.08 -2.98 -28.62
C THR A 165 10.11 -2.11 -27.86
N GLY A 166 10.59 -1.29 -26.93
CA GLY A 166 9.72 -0.44 -26.13
C GLY A 166 10.36 0.91 -25.78
N LEU A 167 9.52 1.95 -25.80
CA LEU A 167 9.83 3.28 -25.28
C LEU A 167 8.99 3.52 -24.04
N PHE A 168 9.64 3.88 -22.94
CA PHE A 168 9.00 4.24 -21.69
C PHE A 168 9.40 5.66 -21.31
N VAL A 169 8.40 6.46 -20.96
CA VAL A 169 8.59 7.79 -20.41
C VAL A 169 8.00 7.80 -19.01
N VAL A 170 8.79 8.18 -18.02
CA VAL A 170 8.36 8.18 -16.61
C VAL A 170 8.63 9.55 -16.01
N TYR A 171 7.60 10.13 -15.41
CA TYR A 171 7.68 11.33 -14.62
C TYR A 171 7.36 11.01 -13.16
N ASN A 172 8.25 11.41 -12.26
CA ASN A 172 8.06 11.29 -10.81
C ASN A 172 8.09 12.68 -10.17
N ASP A 173 7.20 12.92 -9.21
CA ASP A 173 7.18 14.11 -8.39
C ASP A 173 6.90 13.71 -6.93
N ARG A 174 7.64 14.28 -5.97
CA ARG A 174 7.42 14.09 -4.54
C ARG A 174 7.38 15.44 -3.86
N ARG A 175 6.37 15.65 -3.04
CA ARG A 175 6.13 16.89 -2.32
C ARG A 175 5.97 16.63 -0.84
N ASP A 176 6.48 17.57 -0.04
CA ASP A 176 6.25 17.61 1.39
C ASP A 176 4.85 18.19 1.66
N THR A 177 4.09 17.51 2.52
CA THR A 177 2.77 17.97 2.97
C THR A 177 2.81 18.66 4.33
N TYR A 178 3.98 18.67 5.00
CA TYR A 178 4.16 19.23 6.33
C TYR A 178 4.77 20.63 6.34
N SER A 179 5.40 21.01 5.23
CA SER A 179 5.97 22.33 5.05
C SER A 179 4.88 23.41 4.99
N ALA A 180 5.18 24.58 5.53
CA ALA A 180 4.34 25.78 5.36
C ALA A 180 4.18 26.18 3.88
N ASP A 181 5.07 25.71 3.01
CA ASP A 181 4.96 25.77 1.56
C ASP A 181 4.51 24.41 1.00
N PRO A 182 3.20 24.23 0.70
CA PRO A 182 2.68 22.98 0.14
C PRO A 182 3.20 22.67 -1.26
N GLN A 183 4.01 23.54 -1.86
CA GLN A 183 4.68 23.34 -3.12
C GLN A 183 6.13 22.88 -2.99
N GLN A 184 6.64 22.68 -1.78
CA GLN A 184 8.01 22.23 -1.58
C GLN A 184 8.25 20.87 -2.23
N VAL A 185 8.97 20.90 -3.34
CA VAL A 185 9.35 19.70 -4.10
C VAL A 185 10.52 19.02 -3.41
N LEU A 186 10.29 17.79 -2.91
CA LEU A 186 11.35 16.94 -2.34
C LEU A 186 12.19 16.25 -3.41
N GLY A 187 11.61 16.02 -4.57
CA GLY A 187 12.30 15.40 -5.70
C GLY A 187 11.41 15.33 -6.94
N ARG A 188 12.03 15.57 -8.07
CA ARG A 188 11.39 15.46 -9.38
C ARG A 188 12.34 14.75 -10.34
N SER A 189 11.84 13.82 -11.12
CA SER A 189 12.63 13.14 -12.13
C SER A 189 11.81 12.87 -13.40
N PHE A 190 12.50 12.99 -14.53
CA PHE A 190 11.99 12.62 -15.82
C PHE A 190 12.95 11.61 -16.46
N ILE A 191 12.43 10.43 -16.81
CA ILE A 191 13.23 9.30 -17.28
C ILE A 191 12.67 8.83 -18.61
N ILE A 192 13.53 8.71 -19.61
CA ILE A 192 13.21 8.06 -20.87
C ILE A 192 14.04 6.79 -20.96
N LYS A 193 13.39 5.66 -21.18
CA LYS A 193 14.02 4.36 -21.36
C LYS A 193 13.60 3.75 -22.69
N TYR A 194 14.59 3.44 -23.53
CA TYR A 194 14.38 2.69 -24.75
C TYR A 194 15.00 1.30 -24.61
N THR A 195 14.22 0.28 -24.95
CA THR A 195 14.65 -1.12 -24.99
C THR A 195 14.47 -1.68 -26.39
N ARG A 196 15.46 -2.41 -26.92
CA ARG A 196 15.39 -3.11 -28.19
C ARG A 196 15.80 -4.56 -27.98
N LEU A 197 14.97 -5.48 -28.44
CA LEU A 197 15.34 -6.89 -28.57
C LEU A 197 16.15 -7.04 -29.86
N VAL A 198 17.30 -7.68 -29.76
CA VAL A 198 18.14 -8.04 -30.90
C VAL A 198 18.30 -9.55 -30.85
N ASP A 199 17.76 -10.26 -31.84
CA ASP A 199 17.97 -11.68 -32.04
C ASP A 199 19.26 -11.85 -32.87
N PHE A 200 20.15 -12.74 -32.42
CA PHE A 200 21.40 -13.10 -33.09
C PHE A 200 21.28 -14.49 -33.68
#